data_2743f98acda081397ee096d6c7d51528
#
_entry.id   2743f98acda081397ee096d6c7d51528
#
_cell.length_a   1.000
_cell.length_b   1.000
_cell.length_c   1.000
_cell.angle_alpha   90.00
_cell.angle_beta   90.00
_cell.angle_gamma   90.00
#
_symmetry.space_group_name_H-M   'P 1'
#
loop_
_entity.id
_entity.type
_entity.pdbx_description
1 polymer ?
#
loop_
_entity_poly.entity_id
_entity_poly.type
_entity_poly.pdbx_seq_one_letter_code
_entity_poly.pdbx_strand_id
1 'polypeptide(L)'
;MTHLIKLELKKFGITRNIIFTFAAILFSILFITVSLWDSMTDSEQTKDTFESTFLVIGLLISFIVLVYSSVLTARLVIGEYNQRTITIMFSYPLNRKKLIASKLIIIMIYTAISIMIGYICCCTYIILADRYFDMLEGSFQISLLQTWIPMAITTVIVCTVLSLWPFIIGMIRKSVHTTIVTSLIVIVFRQVIISQNTTNQESLLQIPLVAVITFVAALFIFKRKVSELY
;
A
#
# COMPACT_ATOMS: atom_id res chain seq x y z
N MET A 1 -1.39 -7.52 -24.43
CA MET A 1 -1.32 -7.02 -23.06
C MET A 1 0.07 -6.56 -22.69
N THR A 2 1.08 -7.40 -22.84
CA THR A 2 2.48 -7.09 -22.45
C THR A 2 3.05 -5.85 -23.14
N HIS A 3 2.77 -5.62 -24.41
CA HIS A 3 3.24 -4.44 -25.17
C HIS A 3 2.62 -3.14 -24.61
N LEU A 4 1.34 -3.14 -24.26
CA LEU A 4 0.65 -2.00 -23.64
C LEU A 4 1.22 -1.67 -22.26
N ILE A 5 1.48 -2.68 -21.43
CA ILE A 5 2.11 -2.51 -20.12
C ILE A 5 3.51 -1.88 -20.27
N LYS A 6 4.30 -2.31 -21.25
CA LYS A 6 5.64 -1.77 -21.49
C LYS A 6 5.63 -0.29 -21.90
N LEU A 7 4.66 0.10 -22.73
CA LEU A 7 4.48 1.51 -23.13
C LEU A 7 4.01 2.39 -21.97
N GLU A 8 3.06 1.88 -21.18
CA GLU A 8 2.56 2.58 -19.99
C GLU A 8 3.65 2.70 -18.92
N LEU A 9 4.48 1.68 -18.71
CA LEU A 9 5.63 1.74 -17.80
C LEU A 9 6.61 2.85 -18.20
N LYS A 10 6.86 3.04 -19.49
CA LYS A 10 7.73 4.12 -19.98
C LYS A 10 7.15 5.51 -19.67
N LYS A 11 5.81 5.65 -19.72
CA LYS A 11 5.08 6.88 -19.37
C LYS A 11 4.95 7.08 -17.87
N PHE A 12 5.01 5.99 -17.09
CA PHE A 12 4.80 5.99 -15.64
C PHE A 12 5.81 6.83 -14.84
N GLY A 13 6.94 7.19 -15.45
CA GLY A 13 7.98 7.99 -14.78
C GLY A 13 8.62 7.23 -13.63
N ILE A 14 9.12 6.04 -13.89
CA ILE A 14 9.69 5.09 -12.93
C ILE A 14 10.64 5.78 -11.95
N THR A 15 11.53 6.64 -12.44
CA THR A 15 12.53 7.34 -11.61
C THR A 15 11.89 8.15 -10.48
N ARG A 16 10.83 8.91 -10.78
CA ARG A 16 10.15 9.72 -9.77
C ARG A 16 9.45 8.86 -8.70
N ASN A 17 8.86 7.75 -9.11
CA ASN A 17 8.18 6.84 -8.20
C ASN A 17 9.17 6.10 -7.30
N ILE A 18 10.36 5.75 -7.82
CA ILE A 18 11.46 5.18 -7.03
C ILE A 18 11.95 6.19 -5.98
N ILE A 19 12.18 7.45 -6.38
CA ILE A 19 12.59 8.51 -5.47
C ILE A 19 11.58 8.69 -4.34
N PHE A 20 10.27 8.67 -4.67
CA PHE A 20 9.22 8.76 -3.65
C PHE A 20 9.25 7.56 -2.69
N THR A 21 9.38 6.32 -3.21
CA THR A 21 9.48 5.12 -2.37
C THR A 21 10.67 5.21 -1.43
N PHE A 22 11.82 5.66 -1.94
CA PHE A 22 13.02 5.84 -1.13
C PHE A 22 12.83 6.90 -0.04
N ALA A 23 12.23 8.05 -0.38
CA ALA A 23 11.90 9.09 0.58
C ALA A 23 10.90 8.61 1.65
N ALA A 24 9.91 7.80 1.25
CA ALA A 24 8.95 7.21 2.17
C ALA A 24 9.61 6.25 3.17
N ILE A 25 10.54 5.41 2.72
CA ILE A 25 11.30 4.50 3.57
C ILE A 25 12.18 5.29 4.54
N LEU A 26 12.87 6.30 4.05
CA LEU A 26 13.72 7.16 4.88
C LEU A 26 12.91 7.91 5.94
N PHE A 27 11.74 8.42 5.59
CA PHE A 27 10.82 9.03 6.54
C PHE A 27 10.34 8.02 7.60
N SER A 28 10.01 6.79 7.20
CA SER A 28 9.60 5.74 8.13
C SER A 28 10.72 5.37 9.10
N ILE A 29 11.94 5.26 8.63
CA ILE A 29 13.13 5.00 9.47
C ILE A 29 13.34 6.14 10.47
N LEU A 30 13.28 7.39 10.02
CA LEU A 30 13.40 8.56 10.92
C LEU A 30 12.31 8.57 12.00
N PHE A 31 11.07 8.29 11.62
CA PHE A 31 9.97 8.26 12.58
C PHE A 31 10.17 7.17 13.63
N ILE A 32 10.58 5.99 13.23
CA ILE A 32 10.83 4.86 14.13
C ILE A 32 11.99 5.17 15.07
N THR A 33 13.09 5.77 14.57
CA THR A 33 14.22 6.16 15.43
C THR A 33 13.82 7.18 16.50
N VAL A 34 13.00 8.17 16.13
CA VAL A 34 12.50 9.16 17.08
C VAL A 34 11.61 8.50 18.14
N SER A 35 10.70 7.61 17.73
CA SER A 35 9.82 6.88 18.63
C SER A 35 10.59 6.01 19.62
N LEU A 36 11.61 5.28 19.15
CA LEU A 36 12.46 4.43 20.00
C LEU A 36 13.33 5.27 20.95
N TRP A 37 13.81 6.43 20.50
CA TRP A 37 14.57 7.33 21.36
C TRP A 37 13.73 7.92 22.48
N ASP A 38 12.48 8.25 22.19
CA ASP A 38 11.53 8.75 23.19
C ASP A 38 11.23 7.69 24.25
N SER A 39 10.99 6.44 23.85
CA SER A 39 10.77 5.31 24.75
C SER A 39 11.98 4.98 25.66
N MET A 40 13.20 5.31 25.24
CA MET A 40 14.41 5.16 26.04
C MET A 40 14.60 6.27 27.06
N THR A 41 14.09 7.47 26.79
CA THR A 41 14.32 8.67 27.60
C THR A 41 13.30 8.76 28.75
N ASP A 42 12.09 8.24 28.56
CA ASP A 42 11.02 8.20 29.56
C ASP A 42 11.20 6.99 30.50
N SER A 43 11.71 7.26 31.68
CA SER A 43 11.96 6.25 32.74
C SER A 43 10.70 5.54 33.28
N GLU A 44 9.51 6.03 32.94
CA GLU A 44 8.22 5.47 33.38
C GLU A 44 7.58 4.53 32.32
N GLN A 45 8.10 4.51 31.10
CA GLN A 45 7.58 3.63 30.04
C GLN A 45 8.44 2.36 29.94
N THR A 46 7.77 1.21 29.83
CA THR A 46 8.42 -0.04 29.44
C THR A 46 8.99 0.11 28.04
N LYS A 47 10.22 -0.36 27.82
CA LYS A 47 10.83 -0.38 26.49
C LYS A 47 9.89 -1.06 25.49
N ASP A 48 9.90 -0.57 24.26
CA ASP A 48 9.12 -1.15 23.17
C ASP A 48 9.58 -2.59 22.87
N THR A 49 8.61 -3.46 22.63
CA THR A 49 8.89 -4.83 22.22
C THR A 49 9.09 -4.89 20.70
N PHE A 50 9.83 -5.89 20.22
CA PHE A 50 9.98 -6.15 18.78
C PHE A 50 8.63 -6.28 18.08
N GLU A 51 7.62 -6.87 18.72
CA GLU A 51 6.29 -7.05 18.15
C GLU A 51 5.55 -5.73 17.93
N SER A 52 5.57 -4.83 18.93
CA SER A 52 4.94 -3.51 18.84
C SER A 52 5.60 -2.67 17.74
N THR A 53 6.92 -2.68 17.68
CA THR A 53 7.69 -1.95 16.68
C THR A 53 7.38 -2.44 15.27
N PHE A 54 7.25 -3.75 15.07
CA PHE A 54 6.90 -4.33 13.77
C PHE A 54 5.48 -3.95 13.31
N LEU A 55 4.53 -3.89 14.24
CA LEU A 55 3.17 -3.39 13.95
C LEU A 55 3.20 -1.93 13.49
N VAL A 56 3.97 -1.08 14.17
CA VAL A 56 4.14 0.34 13.81
C VAL A 56 4.77 0.49 12.43
N ILE A 57 5.81 -0.29 12.10
CA ILE A 57 6.40 -0.33 10.75
C ILE A 57 5.33 -0.63 9.70
N GLY A 58 4.57 -1.70 9.91
CA GLY A 58 3.53 -2.12 9.00
C GLY A 58 2.46 -1.05 8.77
N LEU A 59 2.10 -0.32 9.83
CA LEU A 59 1.15 0.76 9.78
C LEU A 59 1.70 1.94 8.97
N LEU A 60 2.91 2.42 9.28
CA LEU A 60 3.52 3.57 8.63
C LEU A 60 3.75 3.34 7.14
N ILE A 61 4.38 2.20 6.78
CA ILE A 61 4.68 1.88 5.38
C ILE A 61 3.39 1.76 4.57
N SER A 62 2.39 1.03 5.10
CA SER A 62 1.13 0.86 4.39
C SER A 62 0.35 2.18 4.25
N PHE A 63 0.40 3.05 5.27
CA PHE A 63 -0.20 4.38 5.22
C PHE A 63 0.39 5.19 4.06
N ILE A 64 1.70 5.37 4.03
CA ILE A 64 2.37 6.20 3.04
C ILE A 64 2.19 5.63 1.63
N VAL A 65 2.35 4.31 1.45
CA VAL A 65 2.24 3.67 0.14
C VAL A 65 0.81 3.67 -0.38
N LEU A 66 -0.22 3.46 0.45
CA LEU A 66 -1.63 3.53 0.03
C LEU A 66 -2.04 4.96 -0.37
N VAL A 67 -1.63 5.97 0.38
CA VAL A 67 -1.86 7.37 0.00
C VAL A 67 -1.23 7.66 -1.36
N TYR A 68 0.03 7.25 -1.54
CA TYR A 68 0.71 7.50 -2.81
C TYR A 68 0.11 6.70 -3.97
N SER A 69 -0.32 5.45 -3.75
CA SER A 69 -1.00 4.66 -4.78
C SER A 69 -2.29 5.34 -5.25
N SER A 70 -3.02 6.01 -4.35
CA SER A 70 -4.21 6.78 -4.71
C SER A 70 -3.86 8.02 -5.55
N VAL A 71 -2.76 8.70 -5.24
CA VAL A 71 -2.25 9.82 -6.05
C VAL A 71 -1.85 9.34 -7.44
N LEU A 72 -1.18 8.17 -7.54
CA LEU A 72 -0.87 7.55 -8.84
C LEU A 72 -2.13 7.21 -9.63
N THR A 73 -3.13 6.63 -8.97
CA THR A 73 -4.42 6.32 -9.56
C THR A 73 -5.13 7.57 -10.08
N ALA A 74 -5.18 8.61 -9.25
CA ALA A 74 -5.77 9.90 -9.63
C ALA A 74 -5.06 10.51 -10.83
N ARG A 75 -3.75 10.42 -10.90
CA ARG A 75 -2.93 11.00 -11.97
C ARG A 75 -3.01 10.19 -13.27
N LEU A 76 -2.84 8.86 -13.18
CA LEU A 76 -2.75 7.99 -14.35
C LEU A 76 -4.09 7.68 -15.01
N VAL A 77 -5.17 7.69 -14.22
CA VAL A 77 -6.48 7.32 -14.73
C VAL A 77 -7.40 8.52 -14.77
N ILE A 78 -7.65 9.17 -13.63
CA ILE A 78 -8.65 10.23 -13.53
C ILE A 78 -8.20 11.52 -14.19
N GLY A 79 -6.90 11.85 -14.09
CA GLY A 79 -6.31 13.01 -14.75
C GLY A 79 -6.46 12.94 -16.26
N GLU A 80 -6.19 11.81 -16.87
CA GLU A 80 -6.37 11.61 -18.32
C GLU A 80 -7.85 11.66 -18.72
N TYR A 81 -8.76 11.18 -17.86
CA TYR A 81 -10.19 11.27 -18.08
C TYR A 81 -10.69 12.72 -18.09
N ASN A 82 -10.22 13.55 -17.15
CA ASN A 82 -10.63 14.96 -17.04
C ASN A 82 -10.07 15.84 -18.16
N GLN A 83 -8.87 15.55 -18.65
CA GLN A 83 -8.22 16.35 -19.71
C GLN A 83 -8.76 16.08 -21.11
N ARG A 84 -9.85 15.31 -21.25
CA ARG A 84 -10.42 14.87 -22.55
C ARG A 84 -9.40 14.21 -23.49
N THR A 85 -8.18 13.92 -23.04
CA THR A 85 -7.15 13.23 -23.79
C THR A 85 -7.61 11.83 -24.22
N ILE A 86 -8.60 11.32 -23.50
CA ILE A 86 -9.33 10.09 -23.85
C ILE A 86 -9.98 10.22 -25.24
N THR A 87 -10.47 11.39 -25.64
CA THR A 87 -11.11 11.58 -26.96
C THR A 87 -10.11 11.38 -28.11
N ILE A 88 -8.86 11.78 -27.93
CA ILE A 88 -7.78 11.57 -28.90
C ILE A 88 -7.35 10.09 -28.94
N MET A 89 -7.36 9.40 -27.79
CA MET A 89 -7.12 7.95 -27.71
C MET A 89 -8.23 7.12 -28.39
N PHE A 90 -9.40 7.70 -28.59
CA PHE A 90 -10.54 7.03 -29.26
C PHE A 90 -10.41 6.98 -30.76
N SER A 91 -9.52 7.74 -31.37
CA SER A 91 -9.17 7.63 -32.78
C SER A 91 -8.40 6.35 -33.12
N TYR A 92 -7.85 5.67 -32.11
CA TYR A 92 -7.20 4.37 -32.27
C TYR A 92 -8.13 3.22 -31.86
N PRO A 93 -8.18 2.10 -32.59
CA PRO A 93 -9.05 0.94 -32.31
C PRO A 93 -8.52 0.11 -31.13
N LEU A 94 -8.20 0.75 -30.01
CA LEU A 94 -7.73 0.08 -28.79
C LEU A 94 -8.89 -0.20 -27.84
N ASN A 95 -8.91 -1.41 -27.31
CA ASN A 95 -9.92 -1.84 -26.36
C ASN A 95 -9.73 -1.11 -25.03
N ARG A 96 -10.62 -0.14 -24.70
CA ARG A 96 -10.57 0.74 -23.51
C ARG A 96 -10.41 -0.03 -22.21
N LYS A 97 -11.09 -1.18 -22.10
CA LYS A 97 -11.03 -2.06 -20.92
C LYS A 97 -9.61 -2.56 -20.67
N LYS A 98 -8.92 -2.93 -21.75
CA LYS A 98 -7.53 -3.42 -21.66
C LYS A 98 -6.55 -2.31 -21.24
N LEU A 99 -6.78 -1.07 -21.68
CA LEU A 99 -5.95 0.07 -21.32
C LEU A 99 -6.08 0.42 -19.82
N ILE A 100 -7.30 0.54 -19.31
CA ILE A 100 -7.52 0.82 -17.89
C ILE A 100 -6.98 -0.33 -17.01
N ALA A 101 -7.22 -1.57 -17.42
CA ALA A 101 -6.72 -2.74 -16.72
C ALA A 101 -5.18 -2.76 -16.63
N SER A 102 -4.48 -2.39 -17.72
CA SER A 102 -3.01 -2.33 -17.70
C SER A 102 -2.48 -1.30 -16.70
N LYS A 103 -3.13 -0.14 -16.57
CA LYS A 103 -2.76 0.88 -15.58
C LYS A 103 -2.98 0.42 -14.16
N LEU A 104 -4.11 -0.24 -13.88
CA LEU A 104 -4.38 -0.80 -12.56
C LEU A 104 -3.37 -1.87 -12.16
N ILE A 105 -3.00 -2.75 -13.10
CA ILE A 105 -1.97 -3.77 -12.84
C ILE A 105 -0.63 -3.11 -12.47
N ILE A 106 -0.24 -2.04 -13.15
CA ILE A 106 1.00 -1.31 -12.85
C ILE A 106 0.95 -0.73 -11.43
N ILE A 107 -0.17 -0.13 -11.03
CA ILE A 107 -0.35 0.43 -9.68
C ILE A 107 -0.29 -0.68 -8.63
N MET A 108 -0.95 -1.81 -8.87
CA MET A 108 -0.91 -2.97 -7.94
C MET A 108 0.51 -3.52 -7.77
N ILE A 109 1.23 -3.70 -8.87
CA ILE A 109 2.63 -4.18 -8.82
C ILE A 109 3.51 -3.18 -8.09
N TYR A 110 3.34 -1.89 -8.36
CA TYR A 110 4.09 -0.84 -7.67
C TYR A 110 3.82 -0.86 -6.17
N THR A 111 2.56 -0.93 -5.74
CA THR A 111 2.20 -0.97 -4.30
C THR A 111 2.77 -2.20 -3.61
N ALA A 112 2.66 -3.38 -4.23
CA ALA A 112 3.21 -4.62 -3.67
C ALA A 112 4.74 -4.53 -3.48
N ILE A 113 5.46 -4.12 -4.52
CA ILE A 113 6.93 -4.00 -4.48
C ILE A 113 7.36 -2.93 -3.46
N SER A 114 6.70 -1.78 -3.42
CA SER A 114 7.04 -0.69 -2.49
C SER A 114 6.86 -1.09 -1.03
N ILE A 115 5.78 -1.81 -0.70
CA ILE A 115 5.55 -2.31 0.66
C ILE A 115 6.59 -3.38 1.03
N MET A 116 6.88 -4.32 0.13
CA MET A 116 7.89 -5.36 0.39
C MET A 116 9.27 -4.75 0.67
N ILE A 117 9.73 -3.84 -0.18
CA ILE A 117 11.02 -3.16 0.00
C ILE A 117 11.01 -2.37 1.31
N GLY A 118 9.92 -1.66 1.62
CA GLY A 118 9.77 -0.93 2.87
C GLY A 118 9.93 -1.82 4.10
N TYR A 119 9.24 -2.97 4.13
CA TYR A 119 9.40 -3.94 5.23
C TYR A 119 10.82 -4.45 5.37
N ILE A 120 11.46 -4.87 4.28
CA ILE A 120 12.82 -5.38 4.30
C ILE A 120 13.78 -4.31 4.83
N CYS A 121 13.71 -3.08 4.33
CA CYS A 121 14.60 -2.00 4.76
C CYS A 121 14.39 -1.61 6.22
N CYS A 122 13.13 -1.47 6.68
CA CYS A 122 12.86 -1.09 8.06
C CYS A 122 13.19 -2.21 9.05
N CYS A 123 12.91 -3.48 8.72
CA CYS A 123 13.28 -4.60 9.58
C CYS A 123 14.81 -4.75 9.71
N THR A 124 15.54 -4.64 8.60
CA THR A 124 17.01 -4.69 8.64
C THR A 124 17.58 -3.54 9.45
N TYR A 125 17.02 -2.33 9.31
CA TYR A 125 17.42 -1.18 10.09
C TYR A 125 17.23 -1.40 11.60
N ILE A 126 16.05 -1.89 12.03
CA ILE A 126 15.76 -2.10 13.46
C ILE A 126 16.70 -3.17 14.07
N ILE A 127 16.90 -4.29 13.37
CA ILE A 127 17.81 -5.34 13.85
C ILE A 127 19.24 -4.81 14.01
N LEU A 128 19.68 -3.93 13.11
CA LEU A 128 20.99 -3.30 13.21
C LEU A 128 21.04 -2.26 14.33
N ALA A 129 20.01 -1.44 14.47
CA ALA A 129 19.93 -0.41 15.51
C ALA A 129 19.90 -1.03 16.93
N ASP A 130 19.13 -2.08 17.11
CA ASP A 130 19.05 -2.79 18.39
C ASP A 130 20.40 -3.42 18.78
N ARG A 131 21.12 -3.98 17.80
CA ARG A 131 22.45 -4.56 18.03
C ARG A 131 23.49 -3.53 18.50
N TYR A 132 23.34 -2.26 18.13
CA TYR A 132 24.29 -1.19 18.50
C TYR A 132 23.87 -0.41 19.74
N PHE A 133 22.58 -0.24 19.96
CA PHE A 133 22.05 0.68 20.97
C PHE A 133 21.21 0.00 22.06
N ASP A 134 20.89 -1.30 21.91
CA ASP A 134 20.06 -2.07 22.87
C ASP A 134 18.74 -1.36 23.22
N MET A 135 18.01 -0.93 22.17
CA MET A 135 16.84 -0.07 22.27
C MET A 135 15.55 -0.80 22.62
N LEU A 136 15.49 -2.12 22.35
CA LEU A 136 14.28 -2.91 22.50
C LEU A 136 14.36 -3.87 23.67
N GLU A 137 13.21 -4.21 24.25
CA GLU A 137 13.14 -5.26 25.27
C GLU A 137 13.27 -6.65 24.63
N GLY A 138 14.26 -7.40 25.09
CA GLY A 138 14.49 -8.79 24.68
C GLY A 138 15.53 -8.94 23.58
N SER A 139 16.05 -10.15 23.41
CA SER A 139 16.97 -10.47 22.33
C SER A 139 16.21 -10.88 21.07
N PHE A 140 16.70 -10.48 19.92
CA PHE A 140 16.16 -10.93 18.62
C PHE A 140 16.22 -12.48 18.54
N GLN A 141 15.05 -13.10 18.52
CA GLN A 141 14.90 -14.54 18.35
C GLN A 141 14.40 -14.86 16.93
N ILE A 142 14.98 -15.89 16.32
CA ILE A 142 14.57 -16.35 14.98
C ILE A 142 13.08 -16.77 14.95
N SER A 143 12.52 -17.18 16.07
CA SER A 143 11.08 -17.49 16.21
C SER A 143 10.16 -16.29 15.88
N LEU A 144 10.61 -15.07 16.13
CA LEU A 144 9.88 -13.85 15.76
C LEU A 144 9.70 -13.72 14.24
N LEU A 145 10.66 -14.17 13.45
CA LEU A 145 10.54 -14.17 11.99
C LEU A 145 9.40 -15.05 11.49
N GLN A 146 9.10 -16.15 12.19
CA GLN A 146 7.99 -17.04 11.82
C GLN A 146 6.64 -16.34 11.97
N THR A 147 6.52 -15.39 12.89
CA THR A 147 5.31 -14.58 13.07
C THR A 147 5.29 -13.37 12.14
N TRP A 148 6.44 -12.75 11.90
CA TRP A 148 6.54 -11.50 11.12
C TRP A 148 6.39 -11.70 9.62
N ILE A 149 6.98 -12.77 9.06
CA ILE A 149 6.91 -13.05 7.62
C ILE A 149 5.46 -13.22 7.13
N PRO A 150 4.62 -14.08 7.73
CA PRO A 150 3.23 -14.22 7.30
C PRO A 150 2.45 -12.92 7.47
N MET A 151 2.71 -12.15 8.53
CA MET A 151 2.07 -10.86 8.76
C MET A 151 2.46 -9.83 7.68
N ALA A 152 3.73 -9.76 7.30
CA ALA A 152 4.19 -8.91 6.21
C ALA A 152 3.56 -9.30 4.86
N ILE A 153 3.54 -10.59 4.53
CA ILE A 153 2.92 -11.11 3.31
C ILE A 153 1.43 -10.76 3.27
N THR A 154 0.72 -10.98 4.37
CA THR A 154 -0.70 -10.65 4.49
C THR A 154 -0.94 -9.16 4.28
N THR A 155 -0.12 -8.30 4.88
CA THR A 155 -0.20 -6.84 4.70
C THR A 155 0.03 -6.45 3.24
N VAL A 156 1.02 -7.04 2.56
CA VAL A 156 1.27 -6.78 1.12
C VAL A 156 0.04 -7.14 0.28
N ILE A 157 -0.54 -8.32 0.49
CA ILE A 157 -1.72 -8.78 -0.27
C ILE A 157 -2.91 -7.85 -0.02
N VAL A 158 -3.24 -7.58 1.24
CA VAL A 158 -4.37 -6.73 1.62
C VAL A 158 -4.23 -5.32 1.06
N CYS A 159 -3.08 -4.68 1.25
CA CYS A 159 -2.85 -3.32 0.76
C CYS A 159 -2.86 -3.24 -0.77
N THR A 160 -2.35 -4.26 -1.46
CA THR A 160 -2.41 -4.33 -2.93
C THR A 160 -3.85 -4.36 -3.43
N VAL A 161 -4.71 -5.13 -2.79
CA VAL A 161 -6.13 -5.19 -3.13
C VAL A 161 -6.84 -3.89 -2.76
N LEU A 162 -6.59 -3.36 -1.57
CA LEU A 162 -7.18 -2.11 -1.10
C LEU A 162 -6.79 -0.89 -1.96
N SER A 163 -5.64 -0.94 -2.63
CA SER A 163 -5.21 0.12 -3.56
C SER A 163 -6.15 0.31 -4.76
N LEU A 164 -7.04 -0.66 -5.04
CA LEU A 164 -8.06 -0.56 -6.10
C LEU A 164 -9.28 0.29 -5.70
N TRP A 165 -9.56 0.44 -4.40
CA TRP A 165 -10.74 1.19 -3.95
C TRP A 165 -10.73 2.67 -4.34
N PRO A 166 -9.63 3.42 -4.18
CA PRO A 166 -9.53 4.79 -4.66
C PRO A 166 -9.84 4.94 -6.14
N PHE A 167 -9.46 3.94 -6.97
CA PHE A 167 -9.81 3.92 -8.39
C PHE A 167 -11.32 3.84 -8.61
N ILE A 168 -12.01 2.92 -7.93
CA ILE A 168 -13.44 2.69 -8.12
C ILE A 168 -14.23 3.95 -7.79
N ILE A 169 -13.98 4.53 -6.63
CA ILE A 169 -14.69 5.72 -6.15
C ILE A 169 -14.32 6.95 -6.97
N GLY A 170 -13.04 7.09 -7.33
CA GLY A 170 -12.56 8.15 -8.19
C GLY A 170 -13.17 8.14 -9.58
N MET A 171 -13.39 6.98 -10.18
CA MET A 171 -14.08 6.83 -11.47
C MET A 171 -15.58 7.18 -11.39
N ILE A 172 -16.23 6.87 -10.26
CA ILE A 172 -17.65 7.25 -10.05
C ILE A 172 -17.79 8.76 -9.98
N ARG A 173 -16.95 9.43 -9.20
CA ARG A 173 -17.03 10.87 -8.97
C ARG A 173 -16.24 11.72 -9.96
N LYS A 174 -15.42 11.11 -10.80
CA LYS A 174 -14.51 11.77 -11.79
C LYS A 174 -13.67 12.90 -11.18
N SER A 175 -13.28 12.77 -9.91
CA SER A 175 -12.59 13.81 -9.15
C SER A 175 -11.31 13.27 -8.52
N VAL A 176 -10.19 13.97 -8.75
CA VAL A 176 -8.89 13.66 -8.16
C VAL A 176 -8.94 13.75 -6.62
N HIS A 177 -9.60 14.79 -6.09
CA HIS A 177 -9.69 15.00 -4.64
C HIS A 177 -10.41 13.86 -3.93
N THR A 178 -11.52 13.38 -4.50
CA THR A 178 -12.26 12.24 -3.92
C THR A 178 -11.43 10.96 -3.91
N THR A 179 -10.57 10.75 -4.89
CA THR A 179 -9.69 9.58 -4.93
C THR A 179 -8.69 9.58 -3.78
N ILE A 180 -8.13 10.74 -3.46
CA ILE A 180 -7.17 10.87 -2.35
C ILE A 180 -7.88 10.71 -1.00
N VAL A 181 -9.04 11.35 -0.82
CA VAL A 181 -9.84 11.22 0.41
C VAL A 181 -10.26 9.77 0.67
N THR A 182 -10.62 9.04 -0.38
CA THR A 182 -10.99 7.62 -0.23
C THR A 182 -9.84 6.74 0.23
N SER A 183 -8.58 7.07 -0.10
CA SER A 183 -7.45 6.30 0.43
C SER A 183 -7.32 6.45 1.94
N LEU A 184 -7.61 7.63 2.50
CA LEU A 184 -7.60 7.82 3.96
C LEU A 184 -8.68 6.96 4.63
N ILE A 185 -9.88 6.90 4.05
CA ILE A 185 -10.95 6.03 4.54
C ILE A 185 -10.53 4.56 4.49
N VAL A 186 -9.93 4.13 3.39
CA VAL A 186 -9.45 2.76 3.20
C VAL A 186 -8.38 2.38 4.24
N ILE A 187 -7.51 3.32 4.60
CA ILE A 187 -6.49 3.10 5.63
C ILE A 187 -7.12 2.92 7.01
N VAL A 188 -8.13 3.74 7.35
CA VAL A 188 -8.88 3.58 8.60
C VAL A 188 -9.56 2.21 8.66
N PHE A 189 -10.21 1.78 7.58
CA PHE A 189 -10.79 0.44 7.48
C PHE A 189 -9.75 -0.67 7.67
N ARG A 190 -8.59 -0.55 7.02
CA ARG A 190 -7.49 -1.50 7.21
C ARG A 190 -7.06 -1.57 8.67
N GLN A 191 -6.93 -0.41 9.35
CA GLN A 191 -6.50 -0.37 10.74
C GLN A 191 -7.50 -1.05 11.67
N VAL A 192 -8.79 -0.82 11.46
CA VAL A 192 -9.85 -1.49 12.24
C VAL A 192 -9.79 -3.02 12.05
N ILE A 193 -9.60 -3.50 10.82
CA ILE A 193 -9.51 -4.93 10.53
C ILE A 193 -8.30 -5.55 11.24
N ILE A 194 -7.15 -4.89 11.22
CA ILE A 194 -5.93 -5.45 11.81
C ILE A 194 -5.98 -5.39 13.33
N SER A 195 -6.47 -4.29 13.93
CA SER A 195 -6.51 -4.16 15.38
C SER A 195 -7.42 -5.17 16.08
N GLN A 196 -8.50 -5.59 15.44
CA GLN A 196 -9.39 -6.63 15.98
C GLN A 196 -8.77 -8.04 15.94
N ASN A 197 -7.76 -8.23 15.09
CA ASN A 197 -7.20 -9.54 14.78
C ASN A 197 -5.89 -9.86 15.52
N THR A 198 -5.31 -8.92 16.22
CA THR A 198 -4.07 -9.15 17.00
C THR A 198 -4.27 -10.05 18.22
N THR A 199 -5.53 -10.25 18.66
CA THR A 199 -5.84 -11.04 19.85
C THR A 199 -6.05 -12.55 19.60
N ASN A 200 -6.23 -12.99 18.35
CA ASN A 200 -6.52 -14.40 18.05
C ASN A 200 -5.73 -14.88 16.83
N GLN A 201 -4.98 -15.97 17.03
CA GLN A 201 -4.17 -16.62 15.97
C GLN A 201 -5.02 -17.17 14.80
N GLU A 202 -6.32 -17.39 15.01
CA GLU A 202 -7.27 -17.81 13.95
C GLU A 202 -7.63 -16.68 12.96
N SER A 203 -7.32 -15.45 13.30
CA SER A 203 -7.64 -14.26 12.53
C SER A 203 -6.75 -14.04 11.30
N LEU A 204 -5.60 -14.69 11.22
CA LEU A 204 -4.73 -14.64 10.03
C LEU A 204 -5.45 -15.11 8.75
N LEU A 205 -6.45 -15.96 8.86
CA LEU A 205 -7.26 -16.44 7.72
C LEU A 205 -8.41 -15.47 7.36
N GLN A 206 -8.88 -14.66 8.29
CA GLN A 206 -9.98 -13.70 8.02
C GLN A 206 -9.51 -12.51 7.18
N ILE A 207 -8.28 -12.07 7.35
CA ILE A 207 -7.72 -10.93 6.60
C ILE A 207 -7.68 -11.20 5.08
N PRO A 208 -7.13 -12.32 4.57
CA PRO A 208 -7.18 -12.63 3.15
C PRO A 208 -8.61 -12.84 2.64
N LEU A 209 -9.54 -13.34 3.46
CA LEU A 209 -10.93 -13.51 3.08
C LEU A 209 -11.60 -12.15 2.82
N VAL A 210 -11.40 -11.16 3.69
CA VAL A 210 -11.86 -9.78 3.47
C VAL A 210 -11.22 -9.18 2.22
N ALA A 211 -9.93 -9.42 1.98
CA ALA A 211 -9.26 -8.97 0.77
C ALA A 211 -9.86 -9.60 -0.50
N VAL A 212 -10.21 -10.89 -0.48
CA VAL A 212 -10.87 -11.57 -1.60
C VAL A 212 -12.25 -10.98 -1.85
N ILE A 213 -13.06 -10.77 -0.81
CA ILE A 213 -14.40 -10.16 -0.93
C ILE A 213 -14.29 -8.76 -1.54
N THR A 214 -13.35 -7.95 -1.05
CA THR A 214 -13.13 -6.60 -1.58
C THR A 214 -12.65 -6.63 -3.03
N PHE A 215 -11.82 -7.59 -3.40
CA PHE A 215 -11.35 -7.77 -4.77
C PHE A 215 -12.49 -8.15 -5.72
N VAL A 216 -13.33 -9.10 -5.31
CA VAL A 216 -14.52 -9.51 -6.09
C VAL A 216 -15.48 -8.34 -6.25
N ALA A 217 -15.76 -7.59 -5.19
CA ALA A 217 -16.58 -6.38 -5.25
C ALA A 217 -15.98 -5.34 -6.20
N ALA A 218 -14.67 -5.12 -6.15
CA ALA A 218 -13.96 -4.21 -7.04
C ALA A 218 -14.09 -4.63 -8.52
N LEU A 219 -13.93 -5.91 -8.81
CA LEU A 219 -14.10 -6.46 -10.17
C LEU A 219 -15.54 -6.33 -10.67
N PHE A 220 -16.53 -6.58 -9.79
CA PHE A 220 -17.95 -6.47 -10.14
C PHE A 220 -18.31 -5.03 -10.49
N ILE A 221 -17.92 -4.06 -9.66
CA ILE A 221 -18.15 -2.63 -9.90
C ILE A 221 -17.41 -2.17 -11.16
N PHE A 222 -16.19 -2.63 -11.37
CA PHE A 222 -15.43 -2.35 -12.59
C PHE A 222 -16.16 -2.84 -13.84
N LYS A 223 -16.64 -4.08 -13.83
CA LYS A 223 -17.38 -4.67 -14.96
C LYS A 223 -18.66 -3.91 -15.26
N ARG A 224 -19.45 -3.56 -14.23
CA ARG A 224 -20.69 -2.82 -14.34
C ARG A 224 -20.46 -1.39 -14.85
N LYS A 225 -19.53 -0.67 -14.24
CA LYS A 225 -19.28 0.74 -14.57
C LYS A 225 -18.64 0.93 -15.94
N VAL A 226 -17.75 0.03 -16.34
CA VAL A 226 -17.17 0.05 -17.69
C VAL A 226 -18.18 -0.38 -18.75
N SER A 227 -19.24 -1.15 -18.41
CA SER A 227 -20.34 -1.46 -19.32
C SER A 227 -21.33 -0.29 -19.47
N GLU A 228 -21.53 0.56 -18.46
CA GLU A 228 -22.36 1.78 -18.54
C GLU A 228 -21.72 2.92 -19.38
N LEU A 229 -20.44 2.80 -19.73
CA LEU A 229 -19.73 3.74 -20.61
C LEU A 229 -19.86 3.36 -22.11
N TYR A 230 -20.63 2.34 -22.40
CA TYR A 230 -21.10 1.94 -23.74
C TYR A 230 -22.56 2.28 -23.91
#